data_75a9a716780d822d9f70602853ed82b4
#
_entry.id   75a9a716780d822d9f70602853ed82b4
#
_cell.length_a   1.000
_cell.length_b   1.000
_cell.length_c   1.000
_cell.angle_alpha   90.00
_cell.angle_beta   90.00
_cell.angle_gamma   90.00
#
_symmetry.space_group_name_H-M   'P 1'
#
loop_
_entity.id
_entity.type
_entity.pdbx_description
1 polymer ?
#
loop_
_entity_poly.entity_id
_entity_poly.type
_entity_poly.pdbx_seq_one_letter_code
_entity_poly.pdbx_strand_id
1 'polypeptide(L)'
;IPVDSSLIGIWIQTDGVAPLIETKWGQSGVYQQSCPVMPDGRKALVGCVGIAAAQITAYLAPPHINYDWERLVNIGNKDDRYATNASEEDKELVANYLRFVADAVQTNYGADGSSSNITHASNFYANNVLLNNVNIYNYSETMSFRAQMMERLRYHLPIHMRSSSDQ
;
A
#
# COMPACT_ATOMS: atom_id res chain seq x y z
N ILE A 1 19.86 39.09 -11.26
CA ILE A 1 20.60 38.59 -10.07
C ILE A 1 20.85 37.11 -10.33
N PRO A 2 22.11 36.65 -10.44
CA PRO A 2 22.36 35.22 -10.62
C PRO A 2 21.92 34.47 -9.35
N VAL A 3 21.04 33.47 -9.51
CA VAL A 3 20.66 32.58 -8.45
C VAL A 3 21.84 31.66 -8.18
N ASP A 4 22.37 31.69 -6.97
CA ASP A 4 23.47 30.82 -6.56
C ASP A 4 23.02 29.36 -6.62
N SER A 5 23.55 28.61 -7.58
CA SER A 5 23.23 27.21 -7.80
C SER A 5 23.61 26.29 -6.62
N SER A 6 24.49 26.76 -5.71
CA SER A 6 24.83 26.02 -4.51
C SER A 6 23.68 25.96 -3.49
N LEU A 7 22.81 26.98 -3.48
CA LEU A 7 21.62 27.01 -2.64
C LEU A 7 20.52 26.06 -3.14
N ILE A 8 20.43 25.85 -4.46
CA ILE A 8 19.45 24.92 -5.04
C ILE A 8 19.76 23.46 -4.62
N GLY A 9 21.03 23.08 -4.57
CA GLY A 9 21.46 21.77 -4.10
C GLY A 9 21.11 21.48 -2.63
N ILE A 10 21.23 22.51 -1.77
CA ILE A 10 20.90 22.39 -0.35
C ILE A 10 19.38 22.21 -0.13
N TRP A 11 18.55 22.92 -0.91
CA TRP A 11 17.10 22.81 -0.80
C TRP A 11 16.57 21.42 -1.25
N ILE A 12 17.19 20.82 -2.27
CA ILE A 12 16.84 19.49 -2.76
C ILE A 12 17.21 18.39 -1.74
N GLN A 13 18.32 18.57 -1.02
CA GLN A 13 18.77 17.59 0.00
C GLN A 13 17.99 17.63 1.31
N THR A 14 17.38 18.78 1.67
CA THR A 14 16.65 18.92 2.93
C THR A 14 15.16 18.59 2.84
N ASP A 15 14.59 18.49 1.63
CA ASP A 15 13.16 18.25 1.42
C ASP A 15 12.80 16.81 1.01
N GLY A 16 13.78 15.93 0.89
CA GLY A 16 13.55 14.52 0.60
C GLY A 16 12.99 13.76 1.81
N VAL A 17 11.84 13.11 1.65
CA VAL A 17 11.33 12.15 2.61
C VAL A 17 11.77 10.76 2.17
N ALA A 18 12.44 10.03 3.06
CA ALA A 18 12.80 8.64 2.80
C ALA A 18 11.54 7.78 2.55
N PRO A 19 11.61 6.71 1.75
CA PRO A 19 10.49 5.81 1.59
C PRO A 19 9.96 5.33 2.94
N LEU A 20 8.67 5.52 3.19
CA LEU A 20 8.03 5.13 4.45
C LEU A 20 7.71 3.64 4.48
N ILE A 21 7.37 3.06 3.32
CA ILE A 21 6.93 1.67 3.18
C ILE A 21 8.06 0.86 2.55
N GLU A 22 8.54 -0.14 3.28
CA GLU A 22 9.65 -1.00 2.85
C GLU A 22 9.17 -2.31 2.20
N THR A 23 7.92 -2.71 2.45
CA THR A 23 7.32 -3.89 1.84
C THR A 23 7.21 -3.74 0.32
N LYS A 24 7.41 -4.85 -0.41
CA LYS A 24 7.36 -4.91 -1.89
C LYS A 24 6.37 -5.98 -2.37
N TRP A 25 5.29 -6.14 -1.64
CA TRP A 25 4.29 -7.16 -1.93
C TRP A 25 3.67 -7.01 -3.31
N GLY A 26 3.45 -8.15 -3.96
CA GLY A 26 2.82 -8.25 -5.27
C GLY A 26 1.41 -8.79 -5.20
N GLN A 27 0.74 -8.87 -6.36
CA GLN A 27 -0.63 -9.37 -6.45
C GLN A 27 -0.71 -10.89 -6.64
N SER A 28 0.41 -11.54 -6.97
CA SER A 28 0.49 -12.94 -7.41
C SER A 28 1.56 -13.73 -6.65
N GLY A 29 1.74 -14.99 -6.98
CA GLY A 29 2.73 -15.87 -6.37
C GLY A 29 2.36 -16.20 -4.92
N VAL A 30 3.30 -16.03 -3.99
CA VAL A 30 3.09 -16.24 -2.55
C VAL A 30 1.90 -15.43 -2.04
N TYR A 31 1.76 -14.20 -2.48
CA TYR A 31 0.80 -13.24 -1.96
C TYR A 31 -0.67 -13.58 -2.27
N GLN A 32 -0.95 -14.34 -3.33
CA GLN A 32 -2.31 -14.75 -3.71
C GLN A 32 -2.72 -16.13 -3.14
N GLN A 33 -1.86 -16.79 -2.39
CA GLN A 33 -2.09 -18.18 -1.98
C GLN A 33 -3.40 -18.37 -1.19
N SER A 34 -3.83 -17.39 -0.42
CA SER A 34 -5.09 -17.39 0.33
C SER A 34 -6.28 -16.81 -0.46
N CYS A 35 -6.06 -16.31 -1.69
CA CYS A 35 -7.15 -15.83 -2.52
C CYS A 35 -8.02 -16.99 -3.04
N PRO A 36 -9.30 -16.71 -3.43
CA PRO A 36 -10.20 -17.75 -3.92
C PRO A 36 -9.69 -18.38 -5.22
N VAL A 37 -10.08 -19.64 -5.43
CA VAL A 37 -9.90 -20.31 -6.70
C VAL A 37 -11.06 -19.90 -7.61
N MET A 38 -10.72 -19.46 -8.81
CA MET A 38 -11.69 -19.05 -9.82
C MET A 38 -12.25 -20.27 -10.60
N PRO A 39 -13.36 -20.11 -11.33
CA PRO A 39 -13.97 -21.22 -12.08
C PRO A 39 -13.05 -21.91 -13.08
N ASP A 40 -12.01 -21.23 -13.55
CA ASP A 40 -10.99 -21.79 -14.46
C ASP A 40 -9.87 -22.55 -13.72
N GLY A 41 -9.98 -22.72 -12.40
CA GLY A 41 -9.02 -23.41 -11.54
C GLY A 41 -7.81 -22.58 -11.12
N ARG A 42 -7.66 -21.33 -11.60
CA ARG A 42 -6.57 -20.44 -11.20
C ARG A 42 -6.92 -19.70 -9.89
N LYS A 43 -5.89 -19.32 -9.13
CA LYS A 43 -6.05 -18.41 -8.00
C LYS A 43 -6.33 -17.00 -8.48
N ALA A 44 -7.26 -16.30 -7.83
CA ALA A 44 -7.48 -14.88 -8.06
C ALA A 44 -6.26 -14.06 -7.61
N LEU A 45 -6.05 -12.91 -8.23
CA LEU A 45 -5.06 -11.94 -7.77
C LEU A 45 -5.57 -11.20 -6.53
N VAL A 46 -4.66 -10.70 -5.70
CA VAL A 46 -5.02 -9.91 -4.51
C VAL A 46 -5.70 -8.57 -4.88
N GLY A 47 -5.26 -7.97 -5.99
CA GLY A 47 -5.74 -6.65 -6.43
C GLY A 47 -4.89 -5.49 -5.91
N CYS A 48 -4.64 -4.50 -6.78
CA CYS A 48 -3.73 -3.40 -6.49
C CYS A 48 -4.20 -2.53 -5.32
N VAL A 49 -5.51 -2.30 -5.18
CA VAL A 49 -6.09 -1.54 -4.06
C VAL A 49 -5.88 -2.27 -2.74
N GLY A 50 -6.09 -3.59 -2.72
CA GLY A 50 -5.84 -4.44 -1.56
C GLY A 50 -4.37 -4.41 -1.14
N ILE A 51 -3.45 -4.57 -2.10
CA ILE A 51 -2.00 -4.51 -1.83
C ILE A 51 -1.59 -3.15 -1.24
N ALA A 52 -2.01 -2.05 -1.86
CA ALA A 52 -1.67 -0.71 -1.38
C ALA A 52 -2.22 -0.45 0.02
N ALA A 53 -3.49 -0.84 0.27
CA ALA A 53 -4.11 -0.73 1.58
C ALA A 53 -3.38 -1.57 2.64
N ALA A 54 -3.00 -2.79 2.29
CA ALA A 54 -2.28 -3.70 3.19
C ALA A 54 -0.90 -3.15 3.56
N GLN A 55 -0.12 -2.66 2.61
CA GLN A 55 1.19 -2.09 2.87
C GLN A 55 1.12 -0.85 3.77
N ILE A 56 0.16 0.04 3.55
CA ILE A 56 -0.07 1.20 4.40
C ILE A 56 -0.47 0.77 5.81
N THR A 57 -1.38 -0.20 5.95
CA THR A 57 -1.84 -0.68 7.25
C THR A 57 -0.71 -1.37 8.02
N ALA A 58 0.12 -2.16 7.35
CA ALA A 58 1.29 -2.79 7.97
C ALA A 58 2.32 -1.75 8.45
N TYR A 59 2.52 -0.68 7.68
CA TYR A 59 3.36 0.44 8.11
C TYR A 59 2.81 1.14 9.36
N LEU A 60 1.49 1.35 9.43
CA LEU A 60 0.82 1.99 10.56
C LEU A 60 0.74 1.10 11.80
N ALA A 61 0.83 -0.22 11.63
CA ALA A 61 0.83 -1.24 12.68
C ALA A 61 -0.26 -1.02 13.76
N PRO A 62 -1.55 -0.92 13.39
CA PRO A 62 -2.62 -0.58 14.34
C PRO A 62 -2.75 -1.66 15.42
N PRO A 63 -2.67 -1.31 16.72
CA PRO A 63 -2.56 -2.28 17.81
C PRO A 63 -3.82 -3.13 18.04
N HIS A 64 -4.99 -2.68 17.54
CA HIS A 64 -6.26 -3.40 17.66
C HIS A 64 -6.46 -4.47 16.58
N ILE A 65 -5.65 -4.47 15.53
CA ILE A 65 -5.61 -5.54 14.53
C ILE A 65 -4.49 -6.50 14.93
N ASN A 66 -4.86 -7.72 15.27
CA ASN A 66 -3.96 -8.69 15.89
C ASN A 66 -3.07 -9.39 14.85
N TYR A 67 -1.98 -8.73 14.44
CA TYR A 67 -0.90 -9.30 13.65
C TYR A 67 0.46 -9.02 14.30
N ASP A 68 1.42 -9.89 14.09
CA ASP A 68 2.83 -9.62 14.37
C ASP A 68 3.38 -8.72 13.24
N TRP A 69 3.26 -7.41 13.44
CA TRP A 69 3.61 -6.42 12.44
C TRP A 69 5.08 -6.42 12.07
N GLU A 70 5.96 -6.62 13.05
CA GLU A 70 7.41 -6.68 12.82
C GLU A 70 7.76 -7.88 11.93
N ARG A 71 7.23 -9.05 12.23
CA ARG A 71 7.38 -10.25 11.40
C ARG A 71 6.82 -10.02 10.00
N LEU A 72 5.61 -9.46 9.91
CA LEU A 72 4.89 -9.29 8.66
C LEU A 72 5.63 -8.37 7.68
N VAL A 73 6.15 -7.20 8.12
CA VAL A 73 6.84 -6.25 7.24
C VAL A 73 8.21 -6.76 6.76
N ASN A 74 8.77 -7.76 7.43
CA ASN A 74 10.01 -8.41 7.00
C ASN A 74 9.79 -9.44 5.87
N ILE A 75 8.55 -9.87 5.63
CA ILE A 75 8.22 -10.79 4.54
C ILE A 75 8.01 -9.99 3.25
N GLY A 76 8.77 -10.29 2.20
CA GLY A 76 8.61 -9.62 0.90
C GLY A 76 9.04 -8.15 0.93
N ASN A 77 10.12 -7.85 1.60
CA ASN A 77 10.76 -6.53 1.63
C ASN A 77 11.62 -6.29 0.37
N LYS A 78 12.39 -5.21 0.36
CA LYS A 78 13.26 -4.82 -0.77
C LYS A 78 14.30 -5.88 -1.15
N ASP A 79 14.73 -6.70 -0.20
CA ASP A 79 15.82 -7.67 -0.39
C ASP A 79 15.27 -9.03 -0.89
N ASP A 80 14.00 -9.35 -0.62
CA ASP A 80 13.32 -10.54 -1.12
C ASP A 80 11.85 -10.26 -1.48
N ARG A 81 11.64 -9.45 -2.50
CA ARG A 81 10.30 -9.00 -2.96
C ARG A 81 9.32 -10.13 -3.32
N TYR A 82 9.81 -11.33 -3.55
CA TYR A 82 8.99 -12.49 -3.89
C TYR A 82 8.81 -13.45 -2.71
N ALA A 83 9.30 -13.06 -1.52
CA ALA A 83 9.30 -13.89 -0.32
C ALA A 83 9.87 -15.31 -0.58
N THR A 84 10.89 -15.40 -1.43
CA THR A 84 11.48 -16.68 -1.87
C THR A 84 12.15 -17.41 -0.70
N ASN A 85 12.78 -16.64 0.19
CA ASN A 85 13.50 -17.15 1.35
C ASN A 85 12.61 -17.24 2.60
N ALA A 86 11.35 -16.84 2.53
CA ALA A 86 10.43 -16.92 3.64
C ALA A 86 10.06 -18.39 3.95
N SER A 87 9.83 -18.70 5.23
CA SER A 87 9.28 -19.98 5.63
C SER A 87 7.86 -20.18 5.09
N GLU A 88 7.36 -21.41 5.03
CA GLU A 88 5.98 -21.66 4.61
C GLU A 88 4.97 -20.98 5.56
N GLU A 89 5.27 -20.92 6.85
CA GLU A 89 4.46 -20.19 7.82
C GLU A 89 4.42 -18.69 7.54
N ASP A 90 5.53 -18.08 7.13
CA ASP A 90 5.60 -16.67 6.77
C ASP A 90 4.86 -16.39 5.47
N LYS A 91 4.98 -17.28 4.49
CA LYS A 91 4.22 -17.20 3.23
C LYS A 91 2.73 -17.26 3.48
N GLU A 92 2.29 -18.18 4.35
CA GLU A 92 0.90 -18.29 4.75
C GLU A 92 0.44 -17.05 5.54
N LEU A 93 1.25 -16.54 6.46
CA LEU A 93 0.95 -15.35 7.25
C LEU A 93 0.68 -14.14 6.34
N VAL A 94 1.59 -13.84 5.42
CA VAL A 94 1.42 -12.69 4.51
C VAL A 94 0.26 -12.89 3.55
N ALA A 95 0.05 -14.10 3.03
CA ALA A 95 -1.07 -14.39 2.14
C ALA A 95 -2.43 -14.24 2.84
N ASN A 96 -2.54 -14.71 4.09
CA ASN A 96 -3.75 -14.56 4.91
C ASN A 96 -4.03 -13.09 5.26
N TYR A 97 -2.99 -12.35 5.59
CA TYR A 97 -3.11 -10.92 5.85
C TYR A 97 -3.59 -10.16 4.61
N LEU A 98 -2.99 -10.41 3.46
CA LEU A 98 -3.39 -9.78 2.21
C LEU A 98 -4.81 -10.15 1.80
N ARG A 99 -5.23 -11.40 2.03
CA ARG A 99 -6.60 -11.83 1.82
C ARG A 99 -7.57 -11.09 2.75
N PHE A 100 -7.24 -10.96 4.02
CA PHE A 100 -8.05 -10.19 4.97
C PHE A 100 -8.28 -8.74 4.50
N VAL A 101 -7.20 -8.05 4.08
CA VAL A 101 -7.33 -6.66 3.60
C VAL A 101 -8.09 -6.60 2.28
N ALA A 102 -7.81 -7.51 1.34
CA ALA A 102 -8.51 -7.56 0.05
C ALA A 102 -10.02 -7.76 0.22
N ASP A 103 -10.45 -8.62 1.14
CA ASP A 103 -11.86 -8.79 1.46
C ASP A 103 -12.45 -7.52 2.09
N ALA A 104 -11.72 -6.89 3.01
CA ALA A 104 -12.17 -5.68 3.69
C ALA A 104 -12.30 -4.47 2.75
N VAL A 105 -11.49 -4.38 1.70
CA VAL A 105 -11.65 -3.37 0.63
C VAL A 105 -12.61 -3.84 -0.47
N GLN A 106 -13.39 -4.87 -0.23
CA GLN A 106 -14.43 -5.41 -1.13
C GLN A 106 -13.89 -5.72 -2.53
N THR A 107 -12.78 -6.45 -2.59
CA THR A 107 -12.16 -6.84 -3.86
C THR A 107 -13.09 -7.74 -4.68
N ASN A 108 -13.36 -7.35 -5.91
CA ASN A 108 -13.97 -8.21 -6.92
C ASN A 108 -12.85 -9.07 -7.53
N TYR A 109 -12.81 -10.33 -7.13
CA TYR A 109 -11.73 -11.25 -7.45
C TYR A 109 -11.77 -11.75 -8.89
N GLY A 110 -10.61 -11.83 -9.53
CA GLY A 110 -10.44 -12.42 -10.86
C GLY A 110 -9.03 -12.96 -11.05
N ALA A 111 -8.89 -13.99 -11.89
CA ALA A 111 -7.62 -14.65 -12.18
C ALA A 111 -6.69 -13.79 -13.05
N ASP A 112 -7.25 -12.97 -13.93
CA ASP A 112 -6.50 -12.07 -14.81
C ASP A 112 -6.40 -10.63 -14.27
N GLY A 113 -7.25 -10.29 -13.31
CA GLY A 113 -7.27 -8.98 -12.65
C GLY A 113 -8.34 -8.93 -11.58
N SER A 114 -7.96 -8.47 -10.40
CA SER A 114 -8.90 -8.18 -9.30
C SER A 114 -9.02 -6.68 -9.13
N SER A 115 -10.22 -6.21 -8.84
CA SER A 115 -10.53 -4.78 -8.78
C SER A 115 -11.21 -4.38 -7.48
N SER A 116 -10.95 -3.17 -7.05
CA SER A 116 -11.66 -2.45 -6.00
C SER A 116 -11.58 -0.96 -6.32
N ASN A 117 -12.07 -0.10 -5.43
CA ASN A 117 -12.03 1.34 -5.64
C ASN A 117 -11.50 2.07 -4.39
N ILE A 118 -11.18 3.35 -4.57
CA ILE A 118 -10.59 4.17 -3.51
C ILE A 118 -11.58 4.45 -2.37
N THR A 119 -12.89 4.43 -2.64
CA THR A 119 -13.92 4.58 -1.61
C THR A 119 -13.93 3.38 -0.65
N HIS A 120 -13.79 2.17 -1.18
CA HIS A 120 -13.67 0.96 -0.35
C HIS A 120 -12.40 1.01 0.51
N ALA A 121 -11.27 1.45 -0.05
CA ALA A 121 -10.04 1.64 0.72
C ALA A 121 -10.21 2.72 1.81
N SER A 122 -10.87 3.84 1.50
CA SER A 122 -11.17 4.90 2.46
C SER A 122 -12.04 4.38 3.62
N ASN A 123 -13.08 3.62 3.30
CA ASN A 123 -13.94 2.98 4.30
C ASN A 123 -13.17 1.98 5.18
N PHE A 124 -12.29 1.19 4.57
CA PHE A 124 -11.41 0.28 5.30
C PHE A 124 -10.52 1.03 6.29
N TYR A 125 -9.87 2.10 5.87
CA TYR A 125 -9.04 2.91 6.76
C TYR A 125 -9.83 3.52 7.91
N ALA A 126 -11.03 4.03 7.65
CA ALA A 126 -11.88 4.62 8.68
C ALA A 126 -12.44 3.59 9.67
N ASN A 127 -12.93 2.45 9.16
CA ASN A 127 -13.73 1.51 9.96
C ASN A 127 -12.91 0.34 10.51
N ASN A 128 -11.86 -0.11 9.81
CA ASN A 128 -11.04 -1.24 10.22
C ASN A 128 -9.70 -0.80 10.82
N VAL A 129 -9.05 0.19 10.23
CA VAL A 129 -7.79 0.74 10.75
C VAL A 129 -8.04 1.82 11.81
N LEU A 130 -9.27 2.34 11.88
CA LEU A 130 -9.73 3.38 12.80
C LEU A 130 -8.96 4.70 12.67
N LEU A 131 -8.61 5.06 11.44
CA LEU A 131 -7.99 6.35 11.16
C LEU A 131 -9.02 7.48 11.20
N ASN A 132 -8.67 8.55 11.89
CA ASN A 132 -9.46 9.79 11.88
C ASN A 132 -9.15 10.61 10.62
N ASN A 133 -10.16 11.31 10.10
CA ASN A 133 -10.00 12.25 8.97
C ASN A 133 -9.46 11.61 7.69
N VAL A 134 -9.97 10.43 7.33
CA VAL A 134 -9.68 9.82 6.02
C VAL A 134 -10.43 10.60 4.95
N ASN A 135 -9.69 11.23 4.02
CA ASN A 135 -10.26 12.05 2.96
C ASN A 135 -9.82 11.55 1.60
N ILE A 136 -10.69 11.63 0.61
CA ILE A 136 -10.41 11.36 -0.79
C ILE A 136 -10.29 12.70 -1.51
N TYR A 137 -9.19 12.88 -2.21
CA TYR A 137 -8.95 14.06 -3.03
C TYR A 137 -8.76 13.67 -4.49
N ASN A 138 -9.34 14.43 -5.40
CA ASN A 138 -8.99 14.33 -6.81
C ASN A 138 -7.62 14.96 -7.04
N TYR A 139 -6.82 14.34 -7.91
CA TYR A 139 -5.52 14.91 -8.28
C TYR A 139 -5.70 16.32 -8.86
N SER A 140 -4.82 17.21 -8.45
CA SER A 140 -4.76 18.57 -8.96
C SER A 140 -3.28 18.99 -9.12
N GLU A 141 -2.96 19.61 -10.22
CA GLU A 141 -1.59 20.13 -10.48
C GLU A 141 -1.29 21.42 -9.69
N THR A 142 -2.21 21.85 -8.82
CA THR A 142 -2.03 23.08 -8.05
C THR A 142 -0.90 22.93 -7.04
N MET A 143 -0.19 24.05 -6.80
CA MET A 143 0.84 24.14 -5.75
C MET A 143 0.30 23.75 -4.38
N SER A 144 -0.97 24.10 -4.08
CA SER A 144 -1.64 23.77 -2.84
C SER A 144 -1.77 22.24 -2.63
N PHE A 145 -2.17 21.51 -3.69
CA PHE A 145 -2.29 20.05 -3.61
C PHE A 145 -0.93 19.37 -3.36
N ARG A 146 0.10 19.80 -4.10
CA ARG A 146 1.47 19.30 -3.91
C ARG A 146 2.00 19.61 -2.51
N ALA A 147 1.76 20.82 -1.99
CA ALA A 147 2.16 21.20 -0.65
C ALA A 147 1.49 20.33 0.42
N GLN A 148 0.19 20.04 0.29
CA GLN A 148 -0.53 19.15 1.20
C GLN A 148 0.03 17.72 1.17
N MET A 149 0.34 17.18 0.00
CA MET A 149 0.97 15.85 -0.12
C MET A 149 2.33 15.82 0.58
N MET A 150 3.16 16.82 0.32
CA MET A 150 4.49 16.92 0.94
C MET A 150 4.40 17.06 2.46
N GLU A 151 3.45 17.84 2.94
CA GLU A 151 3.20 17.99 4.38
C GLU A 151 2.84 16.63 5.02
N ARG A 152 1.93 15.86 4.42
CA ARG A 152 1.58 14.52 4.91
C ARG A 152 2.80 13.60 4.99
N LEU A 153 3.61 13.56 3.95
CA LEU A 153 4.82 12.74 3.93
C LEU A 153 5.85 13.18 4.99
N ARG A 154 6.00 14.49 5.22
CA ARG A 154 6.87 15.02 6.29
C ARG A 154 6.41 14.61 7.70
N TYR A 155 5.11 14.43 7.90
CA TYR A 155 4.55 13.88 9.13
C TYR A 155 4.53 12.32 9.15
N HIS A 156 5.28 11.68 8.26
CA HIS A 156 5.32 10.22 8.13
C HIS A 156 3.94 9.57 7.90
N LEU A 157 3.05 10.29 7.21
CA LEU A 157 1.73 9.79 6.85
C LEU A 157 1.77 9.29 5.40
N PRO A 158 1.57 7.99 5.14
CA PRO A 158 1.56 7.44 3.80
C PRO A 158 0.32 7.90 3.02
N ILE A 159 0.45 7.94 1.69
CA ILE A 159 -0.61 8.37 0.78
C ILE A 159 -0.99 7.21 -0.13
N HIS A 160 -2.27 6.84 -0.13
CA HIS A 160 -2.81 5.89 -1.08
C HIS A 160 -3.21 6.63 -2.36
N MET A 161 -2.55 6.34 -3.46
CA MET A 161 -2.85 6.97 -4.75
C MET A 161 -3.38 5.94 -5.75
N ARG A 162 -4.34 6.38 -6.57
CA ARG A 162 -4.81 5.64 -7.73
C ARG A 162 -4.69 6.55 -8.97
N SER A 163 -4.06 6.05 -10.02
CA SER A 163 -4.20 6.68 -11.34
C SER A 163 -5.38 6.05 -12.08
N SER A 164 -6.26 6.87 -12.65
CA SER A 164 -7.12 6.44 -13.75
C SER A 164 -6.29 6.56 -15.01
N SER A 165 -5.97 5.43 -15.65
CA SER A 165 -5.58 5.51 -17.05
C SER A 165 -6.84 5.91 -17.82
N ASP A 166 -6.89 7.12 -18.33
CA ASP A 166 -7.85 7.45 -19.38
C ASP A 166 -7.54 6.53 -20.55
N GLN A 167 -8.47 5.62 -20.84
CA GLN A 167 -8.50 4.84 -22.06
C GLN A 167 -9.17 5.66 -23.16
#